data_6f98b96518bccf368852cfccf1a9d3f7
#
_entry.id   6f98b96518bccf368852cfccf1a9d3f7
#
_cell.length_a   1.000
_cell.length_b   1.000
_cell.length_c   1.000
_cell.angle_alpha   90.00
_cell.angle_beta   90.00
_cell.angle_gamma   90.00
#
_symmetry.space_group_name_H-M   'P 1'
#
loop_
_entity.id
_entity.type
_entity.pdbx_description
1 polymer ?
#
loop_
_entity_poly.entity_id
_entity_poly.type
_entity_poly.pdbx_seq_one_letter_code
_entity_poly.pdbx_strand_id
1 'polypeptide(L)'
;MHADWYFDVISPFAYLQFMQLDKVTDRAELTFKPVLFAGLLNANGQKGPAEIPSKRLFTYQMVTWMAKKRGVPFKMPEAHPFNPIRALRL
;
A
#
# COMPACT_ATOMS: atom_id res chain seq x y z
N MET A 1 -15.98 15.66 -9.89
CA MET A 1 -15.76 15.18 -8.51
C MET A 1 -14.27 15.16 -8.23
N HIS A 2 -13.87 15.58 -7.07
CA HIS A 2 -12.48 15.58 -6.63
C HIS A 2 -12.32 14.67 -5.41
N ALA A 3 -11.21 13.90 -5.37
CA ALA A 3 -10.90 13.04 -4.24
C ALA A 3 -9.41 13.05 -3.94
N ASP A 4 -9.04 12.96 -2.68
CA ASP A 4 -7.67 12.80 -2.24
C ASP A 4 -7.38 11.31 -2.04
N TRP A 5 -6.26 10.85 -2.58
CA TRP A 5 -5.81 9.48 -2.38
C TRP A 5 -4.57 9.46 -1.50
N TYR A 6 -4.76 9.02 -0.25
CA TYR A 6 -3.68 8.89 0.72
C TYR A 6 -3.03 7.51 0.57
N PHE A 7 -1.71 7.48 0.44
CA PHE A 7 -0.99 6.23 0.19
C PHE A 7 0.38 6.20 0.86
N ASP A 8 0.88 4.99 1.10
CA ASP A 8 2.27 4.75 1.47
C ASP A 8 2.82 3.65 0.54
N VAL A 9 4.01 3.89 -0.02
CA VAL A 9 4.63 2.96 -0.97
C VAL A 9 5.04 1.63 -0.32
N ILE A 10 5.08 1.58 1.01
CA ILE A 10 5.36 0.33 1.72
C ILE A 10 4.18 -0.65 1.66
N SER A 11 2.98 -0.15 1.41
CA SER A 11 1.77 -0.98 1.42
C SER A 11 1.59 -1.71 0.09
N PRO A 12 1.59 -3.06 0.09
CA PRO A 12 1.27 -3.80 -1.12
C PRO A 12 -0.18 -3.60 -1.58
N PHE A 13 -1.10 -3.32 -0.65
CA PHE A 13 -2.48 -3.00 -1.01
C PHE A 13 -2.57 -1.67 -1.75
N ALA A 14 -1.76 -0.68 -1.36
CA ALA A 14 -1.70 0.59 -2.09
C ALA A 14 -1.19 0.38 -3.52
N TYR A 15 -0.21 -0.49 -3.71
CA TYR A 15 0.29 -0.84 -5.05
C TYR A 15 -0.82 -1.47 -5.90
N LEU A 16 -1.54 -2.45 -5.35
CA LEU A 16 -2.63 -3.10 -6.07
C LEU A 16 -3.73 -2.10 -6.45
N GLN A 17 -4.05 -1.18 -5.55
CA GLN A 17 -5.03 -0.14 -5.82
C GLN A 17 -4.54 0.83 -6.89
N PHE A 18 -3.26 1.22 -6.83
CA PHE A 18 -2.67 2.10 -7.84
C PHE A 18 -2.83 1.53 -9.25
N MET A 19 -2.64 0.23 -9.41
CA MET A 19 -2.76 -0.44 -10.71
C MET A 19 -4.21 -0.48 -11.22
N GLN A 20 -5.18 -0.04 -10.42
CA GLN A 20 -6.59 0.00 -10.77
C GLN A 20 -7.18 1.41 -10.72
N LEU A 21 -6.35 2.44 -10.51
CA LEU A 21 -6.84 3.82 -10.39
C LEU A 21 -7.50 4.35 -11.65
N ASP A 22 -7.18 3.80 -12.81
CA ASP A 22 -7.80 4.17 -14.07
C ASP A 22 -9.31 3.99 -14.04
N LYS A 23 -9.81 3.04 -13.25
CA LYS A 23 -11.25 2.82 -13.06
C LYS A 23 -11.94 3.95 -12.30
N VAL A 24 -11.17 4.73 -11.56
CA VAL A 24 -11.68 5.85 -10.74
C VAL A 24 -11.44 7.19 -11.42
N THR A 25 -10.30 7.34 -12.13
CA THR A 25 -9.93 8.61 -12.77
C THR A 25 -10.91 9.04 -13.85
N ASP A 26 -11.68 8.12 -14.39
CA ASP A 26 -12.78 8.44 -15.34
C ASP A 26 -13.93 9.17 -14.66
N ARG A 27 -14.04 9.11 -13.33
CA ARG A 27 -15.16 9.66 -12.56
C ARG A 27 -14.74 10.72 -11.56
N ALA A 28 -13.46 10.78 -11.20
CA ALA A 28 -12.98 11.69 -10.18
C ALA A 28 -11.56 12.15 -10.51
N GLU A 29 -11.31 13.42 -10.24
CA GLU A 29 -9.96 13.96 -10.25
C GLU A 29 -9.27 13.60 -8.93
N LEU A 30 -8.09 12.98 -9.01
CA LEU A 30 -7.37 12.51 -7.83
C LEU A 30 -6.18 13.41 -7.51
N THR A 31 -6.04 13.75 -6.24
CA THR A 31 -4.82 14.35 -5.71
C THR A 31 -4.10 13.29 -4.88
N PHE A 32 -2.85 13.01 -5.22
CA PHE A 32 -2.05 12.00 -4.53
C PHE A 32 -1.43 12.61 -3.27
N LYS A 33 -1.71 12.00 -2.12
CA LYS A 33 -1.27 12.46 -0.80
C LYS A 33 -0.42 11.38 -0.14
N PRO A 34 0.92 11.44 -0.23
CA PRO A 34 1.76 10.47 0.45
C PRO A 34 1.66 10.63 1.96
N VAL A 35 1.57 9.50 2.67
CA VAL A 35 1.54 9.46 4.13
C VAL A 35 2.50 8.41 4.63
N LEU A 36 3.07 8.64 5.83
CA LEU A 36 3.89 7.64 6.50
C LEU A 36 2.97 6.80 7.39
N PHE A 37 2.58 5.63 6.89
CA PHE A 37 1.62 4.74 7.56
C PHE A 37 2.15 4.29 8.92
N ALA A 38 3.43 3.95 9.02
CA ALA A 38 4.05 3.57 10.28
C ALA A 38 3.94 4.67 11.34
N GLY A 39 4.04 5.94 10.92
CA GLY A 39 3.85 7.08 11.81
C GLY A 39 2.43 7.16 12.36
N LEU A 40 1.44 6.90 11.52
CA LEU A 40 0.03 6.87 11.96
C LEU A 40 -0.22 5.73 12.92
N LEU A 41 0.32 4.55 12.66
CA LEU A 41 0.20 3.41 13.56
C LEU A 41 0.82 3.70 14.90
N ASN A 42 2.03 4.26 14.90
CA ASN A 42 2.75 4.59 16.13
C ASN A 42 2.00 5.63 16.96
N ALA A 43 1.45 6.65 16.32
CA ALA A 43 0.66 7.68 16.99
C ALA A 43 -0.60 7.13 17.65
N ASN A 44 -1.13 6.02 17.14
CA ASN A 44 -2.33 5.38 17.68
C ASN A 44 -2.02 4.13 18.52
N GLY A 45 -0.75 3.87 18.84
CA GLY A 45 -0.34 2.73 19.66
C GLY A 45 -0.59 1.39 18.98
N GLN A 46 -0.56 1.32 17.65
CA GLN A 46 -0.87 0.11 16.90
C GLN A 46 0.34 -0.38 16.12
N LYS A 47 0.32 -1.68 15.75
CA LYS A 47 1.30 -2.30 14.89
C LYS A 47 0.65 -2.73 13.59
N GLY A 48 1.39 -2.57 12.48
CA GLY A 48 0.93 -3.04 11.18
C GLY A 48 1.02 -4.55 11.05
N PRO A 49 0.32 -5.14 10.06
CA PRO A 49 0.34 -6.59 9.85
C PRO A 49 1.75 -7.15 9.60
N ALA A 50 2.63 -6.38 8.97
CA ALA A 50 3.99 -6.83 8.69
C ALA A 50 4.87 -6.95 9.95
N GLU A 51 4.45 -6.35 11.06
CA GLU A 51 5.18 -6.42 12.33
C GLU A 51 4.72 -7.58 13.22
N ILE A 52 3.67 -8.28 12.82
CA ILE A 52 3.09 -9.41 13.57
C ILE A 52 3.29 -10.66 12.71
N PRO A 53 4.16 -11.63 13.12
CA PRO A 53 4.57 -12.74 12.24
C PRO A 53 3.42 -13.50 11.58
N SER A 54 2.39 -13.87 12.34
CA SER A 54 1.25 -14.61 11.79
C SER A 54 0.46 -13.78 10.77
N LYS A 55 0.25 -12.50 11.04
CA LYS A 55 -0.46 -11.60 10.14
C LYS A 55 0.40 -11.27 8.91
N ARG A 56 1.70 -11.17 9.09
CA ARG A 56 2.62 -10.90 7.98
C ARG A 56 2.55 -11.99 6.91
N LEU A 57 2.65 -13.25 7.34
CA LEU A 57 2.57 -14.36 6.40
C LEU A 57 1.23 -14.39 5.66
N PHE A 58 0.14 -14.26 6.40
CA PHE A 58 -1.20 -14.22 5.81
C PHE A 58 -1.36 -13.07 4.82
N THR A 59 -0.89 -11.87 5.20
CA THR A 59 -0.99 -10.68 4.36
C THR A 59 -0.22 -10.87 3.05
N TYR A 60 1.00 -11.40 3.11
CA TYR A 60 1.82 -11.61 1.92
C TYR A 60 1.21 -12.64 0.99
N GLN A 61 0.66 -13.71 1.54
CA GLN A 61 -0.04 -14.73 0.75
C GLN A 61 -1.28 -14.13 0.08
N MET A 62 -2.07 -13.36 0.81
CA MET A 62 -3.28 -12.74 0.30
C MET A 62 -2.97 -11.75 -0.83
N VAL A 63 -1.96 -10.88 -0.64
CA VAL A 63 -1.58 -9.91 -1.66
C VAL A 63 -1.07 -10.59 -2.92
N THR A 64 -0.26 -11.63 -2.77
CA THR A 64 0.25 -12.42 -3.90
C THR A 64 -0.91 -13.04 -4.69
N TRP A 65 -1.89 -13.60 -3.98
CA TRP A 65 -3.07 -14.18 -4.60
C TRP A 65 -3.90 -13.13 -5.33
N MET A 66 -4.12 -11.98 -4.70
CA MET A 66 -4.89 -10.88 -5.31
C MET A 66 -4.21 -10.34 -6.56
N ALA A 67 -2.89 -10.16 -6.52
CA ALA A 67 -2.13 -9.70 -7.68
C ALA A 67 -2.24 -10.67 -8.84
N LYS A 68 -2.10 -11.97 -8.56
CA LYS A 68 -2.23 -13.02 -9.56
C LYS A 68 -3.63 -13.05 -10.18
N LYS A 69 -4.66 -12.95 -9.35
CA LYS A 69 -6.04 -12.94 -9.80
C LYS A 69 -6.35 -11.73 -10.70
N ARG A 70 -5.74 -10.58 -10.42
CA ARG A 70 -5.94 -9.35 -11.18
C ARG A 70 -5.00 -9.19 -12.36
N GLY A 71 -4.07 -10.14 -12.56
CA GLY A 71 -3.08 -10.05 -13.62
C GLY A 71 -2.07 -8.93 -13.43
N VAL A 72 -1.80 -8.54 -12.19
CA VAL A 72 -0.87 -7.44 -11.85
C VAL A 72 0.51 -8.03 -11.54
N PRO A 73 1.60 -7.55 -12.17
CA PRO A 73 2.95 -7.97 -11.81
C PRO A 73 3.25 -7.62 -10.36
N PHE A 74 3.69 -8.59 -9.59
CA PHE A 74 3.98 -8.39 -8.18
C PHE A 74 5.12 -9.29 -7.72
N LYS A 75 6.08 -8.68 -6.99
CA LYS A 75 7.16 -9.41 -6.35
C LYS A 75 7.42 -8.75 -4.98
N MET A 76 7.45 -9.56 -3.93
CA MET A 76 7.77 -9.06 -2.60
C MET A 76 9.21 -8.56 -2.55
N PRO A 77 9.47 -7.36 -1.99
CA PRO A 77 10.83 -6.90 -1.75
C PRO A 77 11.55 -7.85 -0.79
N GLU A 78 12.88 -7.96 -0.93
CA GLU A 78 13.68 -8.80 -0.04
C GLU A 78 13.57 -8.35 1.41
N ALA A 79 13.49 -7.04 1.64
CA ALA A 79 13.28 -6.45 2.95
C ALA A 79 11.92 -5.77 3.00
N HIS A 80 11.04 -6.25 3.84
CA HIS A 80 9.74 -5.66 4.10
C HIS A 80 9.34 -5.96 5.54
N PRO A 81 8.97 -4.96 6.35
CA PRO A 81 8.88 -3.54 6.00
C PRO A 81 10.25 -2.87 5.79
N PHE A 82 10.23 -1.77 5.04
CA PHE A 82 11.40 -0.93 4.81
C PHE A 82 11.06 0.54 5.08
N ASN A 83 12.06 1.42 5.09
CA ASN A 83 11.82 2.85 5.31
C ASN A 83 11.38 3.51 3.99
N PRO A 84 10.12 3.95 3.87
CA PRO A 84 9.60 4.50 2.61
C PRO A 84 9.78 6.02 2.47
N ILE A 85 10.36 6.70 3.44
CA ILE A 85 10.35 8.17 3.50
C ILE A 85 10.95 8.80 2.24
N ARG A 86 12.07 8.25 1.78
CA ARG A 86 12.74 8.79 0.59
C ARG A 86 11.85 8.72 -0.65
N ALA A 87 11.15 7.60 -0.85
CA ALA A 87 10.23 7.44 -1.96
C ALA A 87 9.01 8.35 -1.83
N LEU A 88 8.50 8.52 -0.61
CA LEU A 88 7.33 9.36 -0.36
C LEU A 88 7.61 10.85 -0.61
N ARG A 89 8.86 11.28 -0.54
CA ARG A 89 9.25 12.66 -0.78
C ARG A 89 9.46 13.01 -2.26
N LEU A 90 9.45 12.04 -3.12
CA LEU A 90 9.53 12.29 -4.56
C LEU A 90 8.22 12.84 -5.08
#